data_439e33d7f42322570cf0f9e6f2af1554
#
_entry.id   439e33d7f42322570cf0f9e6f2af1554
#
_cell.length_a   1.000
_cell.length_b   1.000
_cell.length_c   1.000
_cell.angle_alpha   90.00
_cell.angle_beta   90.00
_cell.angle_gamma   90.00
#
_symmetry.space_group_name_H-M   'P 1'
#
loop_
_entity.id
_entity.type
_entity.pdbx_description
1 polymer ?
#
loop_
_entity_poly.entity_id
_entity_poly.type
_entity_poly.pdbx_seq_one_letter_code
_entity_poly.pdbx_strand_id
1 'polypeptide(L)'
;MTEHVDAIKEGTEVIVQVDKEERGTKGAALTTYISLPGRYRVLMPNNPKAGGISRRIEGDDRTELRDALNQLEIPNGMGVIIRTAGVGRSAEELQWDLDYLLKLWAAISEAADENPPQTLLYQESD
;
A
#
# COMPACT_ATOMS: atom_id res chain seq x y z
N MET A 1 -19.66 0.68 1.00
CA MET A 1 -19.77 -0.13 1.63
C MET A 1 -19.36 -0.08 2.99
N THR A 2 -19.94 -0.60 3.73
CA THR A 2 -19.83 -0.41 5.14
C THR A 2 -19.18 -1.56 5.85
N GLU A 3 -18.88 -2.63 5.13
CA GLU A 3 -18.34 -3.76 5.78
C GLU A 3 -17.07 -3.50 6.52
N HIS A 4 -16.27 -2.61 5.98
CA HIS A 4 -15.03 -2.26 6.62
C HIS A 4 -15.25 -1.68 8.02
N VAL A 5 -16.23 -0.80 8.14
CA VAL A 5 -16.54 -0.17 9.41
C VAL A 5 -17.03 -1.21 10.41
N ASP A 6 -17.86 -2.13 9.94
CA ASP A 6 -18.44 -3.15 10.80
C ASP A 6 -17.41 -4.14 11.32
N ALA A 7 -16.27 -4.25 10.66
CA ALA A 7 -15.24 -5.19 11.05
C ALA A 7 -14.40 -4.71 12.24
N ILE A 8 -14.48 -3.42 12.58
CA ILE A 8 -13.67 -2.86 13.66
C ILE A 8 -14.55 -2.59 14.88
N LYS A 9 -14.20 -3.22 15.98
CA LYS A 9 -14.92 -3.07 17.23
C LYS A 9 -14.15 -2.19 18.18
N GLU A 10 -14.86 -1.52 19.07
CA GLU A 10 -14.25 -0.69 20.08
C GLU A 10 -13.28 -1.53 20.93
N GLY A 11 -12.12 -0.97 21.23
CA GLY A 11 -11.10 -1.68 21.99
C GLY A 11 -10.15 -2.52 21.14
N THR A 12 -10.42 -2.65 19.85
CA THR A 12 -9.54 -3.40 18.95
C THR A 12 -8.32 -2.56 18.57
N GLU A 13 -7.15 -3.15 18.62
CA GLU A 13 -5.93 -2.48 18.20
C GLU A 13 -5.73 -2.70 16.70
N VAL A 14 -5.45 -1.63 15.98
CA VAL A 14 -5.24 -1.69 14.53
C VAL A 14 -4.04 -0.82 14.16
N ILE A 15 -3.41 -1.16 13.02
CA ILE A 15 -2.39 -0.29 12.45
C ILE A 15 -3.11 0.75 11.60
N VAL A 16 -2.78 2.02 11.82
CA VAL A 16 -3.37 3.11 11.04
C VAL A 16 -2.27 3.92 10.37
N GLN A 17 -2.63 4.52 9.27
CA GLN A 17 -1.76 5.44 8.53
C GLN A 17 -2.34 6.83 8.65
N VAL A 18 -1.47 7.81 8.87
CA VAL A 18 -1.89 9.21 8.89
C VAL A 18 -2.09 9.63 7.44
N ASP A 19 -3.35 9.90 7.09
CA ASP A 19 -3.72 10.31 5.75
C ASP A 19 -3.57 11.82 5.61
N LYS A 20 -3.93 12.56 6.67
CA LYS A 20 -3.75 14.01 6.72
C LYS A 20 -3.33 14.40 8.13
N GLU A 21 -2.32 15.23 8.22
CA GLU A 21 -1.85 15.72 9.51
C GLU A 21 -2.86 16.70 10.12
N GLU A 22 -2.70 16.99 11.41
CA GLU A 22 -3.51 17.98 12.09
C GLU A 22 -3.41 19.32 11.37
N ARG A 23 -4.54 20.00 11.25
CA ARG A 23 -4.59 21.29 10.58
C ARG A 23 -5.70 22.15 11.16
N GLY A 24 -5.35 23.34 11.63
CA GLY A 24 -6.31 24.24 12.25
C GLY A 24 -7.00 23.56 13.43
N THR A 25 -8.33 23.50 13.39
CA THR A 25 -9.11 22.85 14.44
C THR A 25 -9.39 21.39 14.17
N LYS A 26 -8.86 20.85 13.07
CA LYS A 26 -9.10 19.47 12.69
C LYS A 26 -7.95 18.58 13.16
N GLY A 27 -8.28 17.45 13.76
CA GLY A 27 -7.28 16.45 14.11
C GLY A 27 -6.76 15.73 12.87
N ALA A 28 -5.77 14.88 13.07
CA ALA A 28 -5.22 14.08 12.00
C ALA A 28 -6.27 13.14 11.41
N ALA A 29 -6.25 12.97 10.10
CA ALA A 29 -7.13 12.00 9.44
C ALA A 29 -6.37 10.67 9.35
N LEU A 30 -6.98 9.60 9.80
CA LEU A 30 -6.38 8.27 9.85
C LEU A 30 -7.15 7.29 8.98
N THR A 31 -6.44 6.26 8.50
CA THR A 31 -7.07 5.19 7.74
C THR A 31 -6.44 3.86 8.11
N THR A 32 -7.24 2.79 8.05
CA THR A 32 -6.73 1.43 8.22
C THR A 32 -6.31 0.83 6.87
N TYR A 33 -6.62 1.49 5.77
CA TYR A 33 -6.13 1.07 4.45
C TYR A 33 -4.72 1.62 4.27
N ILE A 34 -3.74 0.78 4.53
CA ILE A 34 -2.34 1.16 4.47
C ILE A 34 -1.89 1.21 3.01
N SER A 35 -1.09 2.21 2.66
CA SER A 35 -0.47 2.27 1.34
C SER A 35 1.02 2.55 1.51
N LEU A 36 1.84 1.71 0.89
CA LEU A 36 3.30 1.84 0.96
C LEU A 36 3.82 2.13 -0.44
N PRO A 37 4.28 3.36 -0.71
CA PRO A 37 4.77 3.71 -2.04
C PRO A 37 6.20 3.25 -2.24
N GLY A 38 6.42 2.50 -3.31
CA GLY A 38 7.74 2.17 -3.76
C GLY A 38 8.13 3.07 -4.92
N ARG A 39 9.18 2.70 -5.63
CA ARG A 39 9.63 3.48 -6.77
C ARG A 39 8.65 3.38 -7.94
N TYR A 40 8.19 2.18 -8.23
CA TYR A 40 7.34 1.93 -9.41
C TYR A 40 5.91 1.54 -9.07
N ARG A 41 5.63 1.22 -7.83
CA ARG A 41 4.31 0.72 -7.43
C ARG A 41 3.96 1.14 -6.02
N VAL A 42 2.67 1.01 -5.71
CA VAL A 42 2.18 1.21 -4.36
C VAL A 42 1.60 -0.12 -3.90
N LEU A 43 2.01 -0.57 -2.72
CA LEU A 43 1.46 -1.79 -2.12
C LEU A 43 0.39 -1.40 -1.11
N MET A 44 -0.76 -2.05 -1.21
CA MET A 44 -1.85 -1.87 -0.24
C MET A 44 -2.08 -3.22 0.43
N PRO A 45 -1.40 -3.47 1.55
CA PRO A 45 -1.35 -4.82 2.12
C PRO A 45 -2.67 -5.36 2.64
N ASN A 46 -3.62 -4.48 2.95
CA ASN A 46 -4.90 -4.92 3.49
C ASN A 46 -6.10 -4.49 2.66
N ASN A 47 -5.88 -4.21 1.38
CA ASN A 47 -6.95 -3.82 0.48
C ASN A 47 -6.87 -4.61 -0.83
N PRO A 48 -7.44 -5.82 -0.89
CA PRO A 48 -7.36 -6.66 -2.08
C PRO A 48 -8.11 -6.10 -3.27
N LYS A 49 -9.00 -5.15 -3.06
CA LYS A 49 -9.76 -4.53 -4.14
C LYS A 49 -8.96 -3.44 -4.85
N ALA A 50 -7.94 -2.92 -4.19
CA ALA A 50 -7.07 -1.96 -4.84
C ALA A 50 -6.16 -2.70 -5.81
N GLY A 51 -5.91 -2.09 -6.94
CA GLY A 51 -5.01 -2.73 -7.89
C GLY A 51 -5.12 -2.10 -9.26
N GLY A 52 -4.24 -2.53 -10.14
CA GLY A 52 -4.24 -2.10 -11.51
C GLY A 52 -3.11 -1.19 -11.86
N ILE A 53 -3.38 -0.28 -12.76
CA ILE A 53 -2.38 0.59 -13.37
C ILE A 53 -2.87 2.01 -13.26
N SER A 54 -1.97 2.95 -12.95
CA SER A 54 -2.30 4.36 -12.85
C SER A 54 -3.12 4.81 -14.07
N ARG A 55 -4.14 5.61 -13.81
CA ARG A 55 -5.00 6.13 -14.88
C ARG A 55 -4.24 7.04 -15.84
N ARG A 56 -3.09 7.55 -15.44
CA ARG A 56 -2.27 8.43 -16.29
C ARG A 56 -1.51 7.66 -17.36
N ILE A 57 -1.45 6.33 -17.26
CA ILE A 57 -0.75 5.49 -18.21
C ILE A 57 -1.75 5.03 -19.27
N GLU A 58 -1.44 5.26 -20.54
CA GLU A 58 -2.35 4.97 -21.64
C GLU A 58 -1.68 4.17 -22.76
N GLY A 59 -2.49 3.68 -23.69
CA GLY A 59 -2.02 3.07 -24.93
C GLY A 59 -1.20 1.82 -24.72
N ASP A 60 -0.12 1.71 -25.50
CA ASP A 60 0.76 0.54 -25.49
C ASP A 60 1.47 0.39 -24.15
N ASP A 61 1.79 1.49 -23.50
CA ASP A 61 2.43 1.45 -22.19
C ASP A 61 1.53 0.72 -21.20
N ARG A 62 0.23 1.00 -21.25
CA ARG A 62 -0.72 0.35 -20.36
C ARG A 62 -0.83 -1.13 -20.65
N THR A 63 -0.84 -1.50 -21.93
CA THR A 63 -0.93 -2.91 -22.33
C THR A 63 0.31 -3.68 -21.86
N GLU A 64 1.50 -3.11 -22.04
CA GLU A 64 2.73 -3.73 -21.60
C GLU A 64 2.75 -3.91 -20.09
N LEU A 65 2.32 -2.91 -19.34
CA LEU A 65 2.30 -3.00 -17.89
C LEU A 65 1.27 -3.99 -17.39
N ARG A 66 0.15 -4.12 -18.10
CA ARG A 66 -0.84 -5.13 -17.75
C ARG A 66 -0.27 -6.53 -17.90
N ASP A 67 0.48 -6.77 -18.97
CA ASP A 67 1.13 -8.06 -19.18
C ASP A 67 2.16 -8.32 -18.09
N ALA A 68 2.93 -7.30 -17.73
CA ALA A 68 3.91 -7.42 -16.65
C ALA A 68 3.22 -7.70 -15.31
N LEU A 69 2.12 -7.01 -15.06
CA LEU A 69 1.37 -7.19 -13.80
C LEU A 69 0.88 -8.63 -13.67
N ASN A 70 0.45 -9.23 -14.77
CA ASN A 70 -0.03 -10.61 -14.74
C ASN A 70 1.08 -11.62 -14.43
N GLN A 71 2.34 -11.24 -14.60
CA GLN A 71 3.47 -12.11 -14.29
C GLN A 71 3.95 -11.96 -12.85
N LEU A 72 3.41 -10.99 -12.12
CA LEU A 72 3.88 -10.72 -10.77
C LEU A 72 3.17 -11.59 -9.75
N GLU A 73 3.92 -11.96 -8.70
CA GLU A 73 3.36 -12.75 -7.62
C GLU A 73 2.91 -11.81 -6.52
N ILE A 74 1.60 -11.63 -6.41
CA ILE A 74 1.01 -10.75 -5.40
C ILE A 74 0.29 -11.62 -4.36
N PRO A 75 0.65 -11.49 -3.07
CA PRO A 75 -0.01 -12.29 -2.03
C PRO A 75 -1.51 -12.04 -1.98
N ASN A 76 -2.26 -13.06 -1.62
CA ASN A 76 -3.71 -12.94 -1.47
C ASN A 76 -4.04 -11.90 -0.40
N GLY A 77 -5.06 -11.13 -0.66
CA GLY A 77 -5.50 -10.11 0.28
C GLY A 77 -4.80 -8.76 0.12
N MET A 78 -3.83 -8.69 -0.78
CA MET A 78 -3.10 -7.45 -1.02
C MET A 78 -3.41 -6.87 -2.39
N GLY A 79 -3.34 -5.55 -2.50
CA GLY A 79 -3.50 -4.85 -3.77
C GLY A 79 -2.22 -4.14 -4.15
N VAL A 80 -1.97 -4.02 -5.45
CA VAL A 80 -0.79 -3.34 -5.97
C VAL A 80 -1.21 -2.45 -7.12
N ILE A 81 -0.73 -1.21 -7.11
CA ILE A 81 -1.00 -0.25 -8.18
C ILE A 81 0.33 0.13 -8.82
N ILE A 82 0.42 0.02 -10.14
CA ILE A 82 1.63 0.43 -10.87
C ILE A 82 1.56 1.92 -11.14
N ARG A 83 2.64 2.62 -10.77
CA ARG A 83 2.74 4.08 -10.91
C ARG A 83 3.29 4.43 -12.29
N THR A 84 3.17 5.71 -12.65
CA THR A 84 3.70 6.21 -13.92
C THR A 84 5.19 5.94 -14.07
N ALA A 85 5.93 5.98 -12.98
CA ALA A 85 7.37 5.69 -13.00
C ALA A 85 7.68 4.25 -13.42
N GLY A 86 6.69 3.37 -13.42
CA GLY A 86 6.86 1.99 -13.82
C GLY A 86 6.86 1.77 -15.33
N VAL A 87 6.50 2.81 -16.11
CA VAL A 87 6.49 2.70 -17.57
C VAL A 87 7.89 2.38 -18.06
N GLY A 88 8.00 1.37 -18.91
CA GLY A 88 9.29 0.96 -19.47
C GLY A 88 10.12 0.06 -18.56
N ARG A 89 9.62 -0.27 -17.37
CA ARG A 89 10.33 -1.17 -16.46
C ARG A 89 9.98 -2.61 -16.78
N SER A 90 10.96 -3.50 -16.62
CA SER A 90 10.73 -4.92 -16.84
C SER A 90 9.90 -5.53 -15.70
N ALA A 91 9.31 -6.69 -15.97
CA ALA A 91 8.58 -7.41 -14.92
C ALA A 91 9.52 -7.72 -13.74
N GLU A 92 10.78 -8.01 -14.01
CA GLU A 92 11.77 -8.28 -12.98
C GLU A 92 11.99 -7.06 -12.07
N GLU A 93 12.14 -5.88 -12.67
CA GLU A 93 12.30 -4.66 -11.89
C GLU A 93 11.07 -4.35 -11.05
N LEU A 94 9.89 -4.59 -11.62
CA LEU A 94 8.64 -4.38 -10.89
C LEU A 94 8.51 -5.38 -9.74
N GLN A 95 8.98 -6.62 -9.94
CA GLN A 95 8.94 -7.62 -8.87
C GLN A 95 9.89 -7.26 -7.74
N TRP A 96 11.07 -6.74 -8.05
CA TRP A 96 12.02 -6.30 -7.03
C TRP A 96 11.42 -5.19 -6.16
N ASP A 97 10.74 -4.24 -6.78
CA ASP A 97 10.09 -3.16 -6.05
C ASP A 97 9.01 -3.72 -5.11
N LEU A 98 8.23 -4.68 -5.61
CA LEU A 98 7.21 -5.33 -4.79
C LEU A 98 7.85 -6.10 -3.63
N ASP A 99 8.92 -6.85 -3.89
CA ASP A 99 9.58 -7.62 -2.85
C ASP A 99 10.10 -6.72 -1.74
N TYR A 100 10.63 -5.55 -2.10
CA TYR A 100 11.05 -4.56 -1.11
C TYR A 100 9.87 -4.11 -0.25
N LEU A 101 8.75 -3.79 -0.89
CA LEU A 101 7.56 -3.33 -0.17
C LEU A 101 6.97 -4.42 0.72
N LEU A 102 7.03 -5.67 0.28
CA LEU A 102 6.55 -6.80 1.09
C LEU A 102 7.43 -6.96 2.34
N LYS A 103 8.74 -6.80 2.21
CA LYS A 103 9.64 -6.86 3.36
C LYS A 103 9.39 -5.71 4.30
N LEU A 104 9.13 -4.52 3.77
CA LEU A 104 8.81 -3.35 4.58
C LEU A 104 7.53 -3.59 5.38
N TRP A 105 6.51 -4.10 4.71
CA TRP A 105 5.25 -4.39 5.40
C TRP A 105 5.43 -5.45 6.48
N ALA A 106 6.21 -6.48 6.20
CA ALA A 106 6.49 -7.51 7.20
C ALA A 106 7.18 -6.91 8.42
N ALA A 107 8.13 -6.00 8.21
CA ALA A 107 8.82 -5.34 9.31
C ALA A 107 7.88 -4.45 10.12
N ILE A 108 6.97 -3.73 9.47
CA ILE A 108 5.99 -2.89 10.15
C ILE A 108 5.05 -3.76 10.98
N SER A 109 4.57 -4.86 10.42
CA SER A 109 3.65 -5.76 11.11
C SER A 109 4.31 -6.40 12.33
N GLU A 110 5.57 -6.80 12.20
CA GLU A 110 6.32 -7.37 13.32
C GLU A 110 6.53 -6.32 14.41
N ALA A 111 6.87 -5.09 14.02
CA ALA A 111 7.05 -4.00 14.98
C ALA A 111 5.75 -3.72 15.73
N ALA A 112 4.61 -3.82 15.05
CA ALA A 112 3.32 -3.60 15.69
C ALA A 112 3.06 -4.66 16.76
N ASP A 113 3.46 -5.91 16.51
CA ASP A 113 3.25 -6.98 17.47
C ASP A 113 4.19 -6.85 18.69
N GLU A 114 5.35 -6.23 18.50
CA GLU A 114 6.37 -6.12 19.53
C GLU A 114 6.30 -4.83 20.35
N ASN A 115 5.48 -3.89 19.97
CA ASN A 115 5.40 -2.60 20.63
C ASN A 115 4.00 -2.33 21.19
N PRO A 116 3.91 -1.48 22.23
CA PRO A 116 2.61 -1.13 22.80
C PRO A 116 1.81 -0.26 21.83
N PRO A 117 0.50 -0.14 22.08
CA PRO A 117 -0.34 0.74 21.28
C PRO A 117 0.21 2.17 21.26
N GLN A 118 -0.14 2.92 20.21
CA GLN A 118 0.25 4.32 20.06
C GLN A 118 1.76 4.52 19.80
N THR A 119 2.42 3.46 19.29
CA THR A 119 3.82 3.55 18.91
C THR A 119 3.92 3.93 17.44
N LEU A 120 4.85 4.85 17.12
CA LEU A 120 5.15 5.15 15.72
C LEU A 120 5.98 4.00 15.17
N LEU A 121 5.45 3.30 14.17
CA LEU A 121 6.09 2.12 13.59
C LEU A 121 6.97 2.42 12.41
N TYR A 122 6.60 3.41 11.61
CA TYR A 122 7.31 3.74 10.40
C TYR A 122 6.93 5.15 9.94
N GLN A 123 7.89 5.89 9.47
CA GLN A 123 7.66 7.20 8.91
C GLN A 123 8.42 7.29 7.58
N GLU A 124 7.69 7.64 6.52
CA GLU A 124 8.31 7.78 5.22
C GLU A 124 9.09 9.08 5.15
N SER A 125 10.31 9.00 4.61
CA SER A 125 11.14 10.18 4.42
C SER A 125 10.88 10.75 3.03
N ASP A 126 10.84 12.04 2.93
CA ASP A 126 10.70 12.70 1.64
C ASP A 126 12.04 12.78 0.92
#